data_78d6232118f59d2217c3c8cbf790476c
#
_entry.id   78d6232118f59d2217c3c8cbf790476c
#
_cell.length_a   1.000
_cell.length_b   1.000
_cell.length_c   1.000
_cell.angle_alpha   90.00
_cell.angle_beta   90.00
_cell.angle_gamma   90.00
#
_symmetry.space_group_name_H-M   'P 1'
#
loop_
_entity.id
_entity.type
_entity.pdbx_description
1 polymer ?
#
loop_
_entity_poly.entity_id
_entity_poly.type
_entity_poly.pdbx_seq_one_letter_code
_entity_poly.pdbx_strand_id
1 'polypeptide(L)'
;RQMCIRDRSNGLRVVNPPRTLEIAIDKWLTLETVRQCGLAIPKTICCQTRDQAMQAWEVLGRRCVVKPIFGGEGRGIMLVTDSDMAWRVFSTLEQIRAVIYCQEFIESPGYDLRLLVIGDALFCVQRMGNGDWRTNVARGGQAQAFEPTFEQTQIAFKAARAVGAWMAGVDLISDASGRDLVLEVNAVPGWKATAQALDVDIARVLLEKLLFDPILNLS
;
A
#
# COMPACT_ATOMS: atom_id res chain seq x y z
N ARG A 1 13.41 12.74 -2.15
CA ARG A 1 14.52 11.82 -2.42
C ARG A 1 15.89 12.51 -2.41
N GLN A 2 16.12 13.57 -3.20
CA GLN A 2 17.41 14.28 -3.26
C GLN A 2 17.85 14.82 -1.89
N MET A 3 16.92 15.37 -1.09
CA MET A 3 17.21 15.80 0.29
C MET A 3 17.68 14.63 1.14
N CYS A 4 16.98 13.49 1.11
CA CYS A 4 17.36 12.31 1.90
C CYS A 4 18.75 11.76 1.51
N ILE A 5 19.10 11.79 0.23
CA ILE A 5 20.44 11.39 -0.24
C ILE A 5 21.51 12.33 0.33
N ARG A 6 21.30 13.66 0.22
CA ARG A 6 22.21 14.66 0.73
C ARG A 6 22.36 14.58 2.26
N ASP A 7 21.25 14.43 2.97
CA ASP A 7 21.27 14.38 4.43
C ASP A 7 22.03 13.14 4.91
N ARG A 8 21.80 11.99 4.28
CA ARG A 8 22.55 10.76 4.58
C ARG A 8 24.05 10.89 4.26
N SER A 9 24.42 11.54 3.14
CA SER A 9 25.83 11.80 2.81
C SER A 9 26.54 12.73 3.81
N ASN A 10 25.77 13.53 4.54
CA ASN A 10 26.24 14.39 5.64
C ASN A 10 26.19 13.69 7.01
N GLY A 11 26.00 12.36 7.05
CA GLY A 11 25.94 11.58 8.30
C GLY A 11 24.67 11.74 9.11
N LEU A 12 23.63 12.36 8.56
CA LEU A 12 22.33 12.45 9.22
C LEU A 12 21.55 11.15 9.09
N ARG A 13 20.84 10.77 10.15
CA ARG A 13 19.91 9.65 10.12
C ARG A 13 18.71 10.00 9.25
N VAL A 14 18.45 9.19 8.25
CA VAL A 14 17.31 9.37 7.33
C VAL A 14 16.45 8.11 7.36
N VAL A 15 15.22 8.26 7.79
CA VAL A 15 14.20 7.22 7.80
C VAL A 15 13.00 7.67 6.95
N ASN A 16 12.67 6.95 5.93
CA ASN A 16 13.28 5.73 5.36
C ASN A 16 14.42 6.06 4.39
N PRO A 17 15.28 5.05 4.08
CA PRO A 17 16.33 5.23 3.08
C PRO A 17 15.78 5.65 1.70
N PRO A 18 16.54 6.39 0.89
CA PRO A 18 16.10 6.83 -0.45
C PRO A 18 15.63 5.68 -1.35
N ARG A 19 16.29 4.52 -1.28
CA ARG A 19 15.91 3.32 -2.05
C ARG A 19 14.53 2.79 -1.66
N THR A 20 14.19 2.82 -0.39
CA THR A 20 12.86 2.45 0.11
C THR A 20 11.77 3.35 -0.49
N LEU A 21 12.03 4.67 -0.56
CA LEU A 21 11.09 5.61 -1.17
C LEU A 21 10.92 5.35 -2.67
N GLU A 22 12.00 5.02 -3.39
CA GLU A 22 11.94 4.65 -4.80
C GLU A 22 11.04 3.44 -5.05
N ILE A 23 11.17 2.41 -4.22
CA ILE A 23 10.34 1.21 -4.33
C ILE A 23 8.89 1.53 -3.96
N ALA A 24 8.68 2.19 -2.82
CA ALA A 24 7.35 2.34 -2.25
C ALA A 24 6.44 3.34 -2.96
N ILE A 25 6.97 4.28 -3.77
CA ILE A 25 6.14 5.18 -4.57
C ILE A 25 5.59 4.52 -5.83
N ASP A 26 6.23 3.46 -6.31
CA ASP A 26 5.84 2.70 -7.50
C ASP A 26 5.06 1.45 -7.07
N LYS A 27 3.74 1.45 -7.33
CA LYS A 27 2.86 0.36 -6.91
C LYS A 27 3.23 -1.00 -7.53
N TRP A 28 3.70 -0.99 -8.79
CA TRP A 28 4.13 -2.21 -9.45
C TRP A 28 5.39 -2.77 -8.81
N LEU A 29 6.41 -1.93 -8.66
CA LEU A 29 7.69 -2.33 -8.08
C LEU A 29 7.51 -2.78 -6.63
N THR A 30 6.68 -2.10 -5.84
CA THR A 30 6.33 -2.49 -4.47
C THR A 30 5.75 -3.89 -4.42
N LEU A 31 4.67 -4.15 -5.18
CA LEU A 31 4.00 -5.44 -5.13
C LEU A 31 4.87 -6.57 -5.69
N GLU A 32 5.66 -6.31 -6.73
CA GLU A 32 6.58 -7.30 -7.27
C GLU A 32 7.68 -7.64 -6.25
N THR A 33 8.23 -6.64 -5.55
CA THR A 33 9.20 -6.86 -4.46
C THR A 33 8.61 -7.71 -3.33
N VAL A 34 7.40 -7.41 -2.92
CA VAL A 34 6.65 -8.14 -1.88
C VAL A 34 6.37 -9.59 -2.34
N ARG A 35 5.93 -9.78 -3.58
CA ARG A 35 5.67 -11.09 -4.18
C ARG A 35 6.93 -11.97 -4.23
N GLN A 36 8.08 -11.40 -4.62
CA GLN A 36 9.37 -12.10 -4.65
C GLN A 36 9.80 -12.59 -3.27
N CYS A 37 9.35 -11.92 -2.20
CA CYS A 37 9.55 -12.41 -0.84
C CYS A 37 8.55 -13.51 -0.43
N GLY A 38 7.70 -13.99 -1.33
CA GLY A 38 6.73 -15.07 -1.07
C GLY A 38 5.49 -14.62 -0.29
N LEU A 39 5.16 -13.34 -0.31
CA LEU A 39 3.89 -12.83 0.22
C LEU A 39 2.82 -12.83 -0.87
N ALA A 40 1.58 -13.09 -0.48
CA ALA A 40 0.44 -13.05 -1.37
C ALA A 40 0.06 -11.59 -1.69
N ILE A 41 -0.21 -11.33 -2.97
CA ILE A 41 -0.67 -10.05 -3.48
C ILE A 41 -1.86 -10.26 -4.42
N PRO A 42 -2.74 -9.28 -4.64
CA PRO A 42 -3.75 -9.35 -5.69
C PRO A 42 -3.12 -9.48 -7.08
N LYS A 43 -3.74 -10.28 -7.95
CA LYS A 43 -3.28 -10.41 -9.34
C LYS A 43 -3.29 -9.04 -10.02
N THR A 44 -2.14 -8.66 -10.57
CA THR A 44 -1.93 -7.32 -11.12
C THR A 44 -1.27 -7.42 -12.48
N ILE A 45 -1.71 -6.61 -13.43
CA ILE A 45 -1.20 -6.56 -14.80
C ILE A 45 -1.00 -5.09 -15.18
N CYS A 46 0.20 -4.75 -15.65
CA CYS A 46 0.50 -3.43 -16.20
C CYS A 46 0.51 -3.49 -17.74
N CYS A 47 -0.14 -2.53 -18.36
CA CYS A 47 -0.30 -2.41 -19.82
C CYS A 47 0.09 -1.01 -20.28
N GLN A 48 0.43 -0.88 -21.56
CA GLN A 48 0.71 0.40 -22.20
C GLN A 48 -0.33 0.76 -23.28
N THR A 49 -1.06 -0.23 -23.77
CA THR A 49 -2.09 -0.01 -24.78
C THR A 49 -3.47 -0.44 -24.28
N ARG A 50 -4.50 0.17 -24.84
CA ARG A 50 -5.89 -0.20 -24.57
C ARG A 50 -6.14 -1.68 -24.84
N ASP A 51 -5.65 -2.22 -25.95
CA ASP A 51 -5.92 -3.60 -26.35
C ASP A 51 -5.29 -4.60 -25.36
N GLN A 52 -4.07 -4.33 -24.87
CA GLN A 52 -3.47 -5.10 -23.77
C GLN A 52 -4.29 -5.00 -22.49
N ALA A 53 -4.80 -3.80 -22.16
CA ALA A 53 -5.59 -3.59 -20.96
C ALA A 53 -6.98 -4.26 -21.05
N MET A 54 -7.60 -4.33 -22.23
CA MET A 54 -8.82 -5.10 -22.46
C MET A 54 -8.58 -6.60 -22.24
N GLN A 55 -7.46 -7.15 -22.72
CA GLN A 55 -7.08 -8.53 -22.46
C GLN A 55 -6.81 -8.78 -20.95
N ALA A 56 -6.13 -7.83 -20.30
CA ALA A 56 -5.91 -7.90 -18.86
C ALA A 56 -7.23 -7.91 -18.08
N TRP A 57 -8.19 -7.07 -18.46
CA TRP A 57 -9.52 -7.01 -17.85
C TRP A 57 -10.27 -8.35 -17.98
N GLU A 58 -10.22 -9.01 -19.16
CA GLU A 58 -10.76 -10.37 -19.34
C GLU A 58 -10.10 -11.38 -18.39
N VAL A 59 -8.76 -11.38 -18.34
CA VAL A 59 -7.97 -12.28 -17.49
C VAL A 59 -8.21 -12.05 -15.99
N LEU A 60 -8.59 -10.83 -15.60
CA LEU A 60 -8.96 -10.45 -14.24
C LEU A 60 -10.45 -10.68 -13.92
N GLY A 61 -11.19 -11.37 -14.79
CA GLY A 61 -12.57 -11.75 -14.54
C GLY A 61 -13.59 -10.65 -14.87
N ARG A 62 -13.26 -9.73 -15.75
CA ARG A 62 -14.13 -8.61 -16.20
C ARG A 62 -14.53 -7.65 -15.07
N ARG A 63 -13.78 -7.64 -13.99
CA ARG A 63 -13.94 -6.74 -12.85
C ARG A 63 -12.59 -6.43 -12.26
N CYS A 64 -12.07 -5.23 -12.49
CA CYS A 64 -10.76 -4.85 -12.01
C CYS A 64 -10.72 -3.44 -11.43
N VAL A 65 -9.75 -3.20 -10.57
CA VAL A 65 -9.43 -1.88 -10.05
C VAL A 65 -8.29 -1.29 -10.89
N VAL A 66 -8.56 -0.15 -11.50
CA VAL A 66 -7.56 0.64 -12.24
C VAL A 66 -7.01 1.71 -11.32
N LYS A 67 -5.69 1.80 -11.22
CA LYS A 67 -5.00 2.72 -10.32
C LYS A 67 -3.93 3.50 -11.08
N PRO A 68 -3.66 4.78 -10.72
CA PRO A 68 -2.41 5.42 -11.11
C PRO A 68 -1.24 4.65 -10.51
N ILE A 69 -0.17 4.42 -11.30
CA ILE A 69 1.02 3.71 -10.79
C ILE A 69 1.69 4.48 -9.65
N PHE A 70 1.66 5.82 -9.72
CA PHE A 70 2.13 6.73 -8.69
C PHE A 70 0.95 7.45 -8.01
N GLY A 71 1.10 7.81 -6.75
CA GLY A 71 0.09 8.53 -5.98
C GLY A 71 -0.51 7.68 -4.86
N GLY A 72 -1.29 8.32 -3.99
CA GLY A 72 -1.87 7.73 -2.78
C GLY A 72 -3.27 8.25 -2.48
N GLU A 73 -3.76 7.97 -1.28
CA GLU A 73 -5.05 8.44 -0.73
C GLU A 73 -6.28 8.02 -1.56
N GLY A 74 -6.16 6.98 -2.36
CA GLY A 74 -7.26 6.50 -3.21
C GLY A 74 -7.63 7.43 -4.37
N ARG A 75 -6.78 8.42 -4.70
CA ARG A 75 -7.03 9.33 -5.83
C ARG A 75 -6.85 8.62 -7.16
N GLY A 76 -7.78 8.82 -8.08
CA GLY A 76 -7.74 8.23 -9.42
C GLY A 76 -7.97 6.72 -9.47
N ILE A 77 -8.41 6.10 -8.37
CA ILE A 77 -8.78 4.68 -8.35
C ILE A 77 -10.19 4.52 -8.91
N MET A 78 -10.33 3.63 -9.88
CA MET A 78 -11.60 3.33 -10.56
C MET A 78 -11.87 1.83 -10.50
N LEU A 79 -13.12 1.46 -10.24
CA LEU A 79 -13.60 0.09 -10.40
C LEU A 79 -14.24 -0.03 -11.78
N VAL A 80 -13.73 -0.93 -12.60
CA VAL A 80 -14.19 -1.17 -13.98
C VAL A 80 -14.91 -2.51 -14.02
N THR A 81 -16.22 -2.47 -14.32
CA THR A 81 -17.12 -3.62 -14.21
C THR A 81 -17.81 -4.01 -15.51
N ASP A 82 -17.74 -3.17 -16.53
CA ASP A 82 -18.35 -3.44 -17.83
C ASP A 82 -17.40 -3.07 -18.99
N SER A 83 -17.67 -3.62 -20.17
CA SER A 83 -16.79 -3.50 -21.33
C SER A 83 -16.75 -2.10 -21.94
N ASP A 84 -17.84 -1.34 -21.89
CA ASP A 84 -17.86 0.03 -22.42
C ASP A 84 -17.05 0.96 -21.52
N MET A 85 -17.21 0.84 -20.19
CA MET A 85 -16.37 1.56 -19.24
C MET A 85 -14.89 1.18 -19.39
N ALA A 86 -14.58 -0.12 -19.52
CA ALA A 86 -13.22 -0.60 -19.74
C ALA A 86 -12.59 0.04 -20.98
N TRP A 87 -13.31 0.01 -22.10
CA TRP A 87 -12.87 0.62 -23.35
C TRP A 87 -12.56 2.11 -23.21
N ARG A 88 -13.45 2.88 -22.60
CA ARG A 88 -13.30 4.33 -22.43
C ARG A 88 -12.13 4.67 -21.51
N VAL A 89 -12.07 4.01 -20.36
CA VAL A 89 -11.00 4.25 -19.36
C VAL A 89 -9.64 3.93 -19.98
N PHE A 90 -9.49 2.76 -20.61
CA PHE A 90 -8.21 2.34 -21.16
C PHE A 90 -7.81 3.18 -22.39
N SER A 91 -8.77 3.57 -23.26
CA SER A 91 -8.50 4.49 -24.37
C SER A 91 -8.03 5.85 -23.88
N THR A 92 -8.62 6.38 -22.81
CA THR A 92 -8.21 7.67 -22.23
C THR A 92 -6.79 7.59 -21.65
N LEU A 93 -6.48 6.51 -20.91
CA LEU A 93 -5.15 6.32 -20.32
C LEU A 93 -4.08 6.12 -21.39
N GLU A 94 -4.37 5.37 -22.47
CA GLU A 94 -3.48 5.21 -23.61
C GLU A 94 -3.23 6.55 -24.32
N GLN A 95 -4.27 7.34 -24.55
CA GLN A 95 -4.17 8.65 -25.24
C GLN A 95 -3.24 9.61 -24.51
N ILE A 96 -3.24 9.59 -23.17
CA ILE A 96 -2.32 10.40 -22.36
C ILE A 96 -0.99 9.68 -22.06
N ARG A 97 -0.75 8.52 -22.68
CA ARG A 97 0.46 7.69 -22.52
C ARG A 97 0.73 7.28 -21.06
N ALA A 98 -0.31 7.10 -20.28
CA ALA A 98 -0.20 6.60 -18.92
C ALA A 98 0.00 5.07 -18.91
N VAL A 99 0.70 4.57 -17.91
CA VAL A 99 0.71 3.14 -17.59
C VAL A 99 -0.69 2.76 -17.10
N ILE A 100 -1.28 1.74 -17.71
CA ILE A 100 -2.57 1.20 -17.32
C ILE A 100 -2.33 0.07 -16.32
N TYR A 101 -2.49 0.37 -15.04
CA TYR A 101 -2.31 -0.58 -13.94
C TYR A 101 -3.67 -1.17 -13.58
N CYS A 102 -3.86 -2.44 -13.93
CA CYS A 102 -5.07 -3.21 -13.65
C CYS A 102 -4.80 -4.24 -12.55
N GLN A 103 -5.62 -4.21 -11.51
CA GLN A 103 -5.54 -5.15 -10.40
C GLN A 103 -6.89 -5.84 -10.22
N GLU A 104 -6.90 -7.14 -9.89
CA GLU A 104 -8.13 -7.85 -9.60
C GLU A 104 -8.89 -7.17 -8.45
N PHE A 105 -10.21 -7.20 -8.56
CA PHE A 105 -11.06 -6.74 -7.47
C PHE A 105 -11.20 -7.87 -6.45
N ILE A 106 -10.81 -7.59 -5.21
CA ILE A 106 -10.94 -8.57 -4.12
C ILE A 106 -12.30 -8.36 -3.44
N GLU A 107 -13.13 -9.39 -3.47
CA GLU A 107 -14.34 -9.44 -2.66
C GLU A 107 -13.93 -9.58 -1.20
N SER A 108 -13.99 -8.48 -0.47
CA SER A 108 -13.60 -8.40 0.94
C SER A 108 -14.81 -8.20 1.83
N PRO A 109 -14.70 -8.42 3.15
CA PRO A 109 -15.77 -8.16 4.12
C PRO A 109 -16.17 -6.68 4.27
N GLY A 110 -15.71 -5.78 3.38
CA GLY A 110 -16.02 -4.34 3.41
C GLY A 110 -15.03 -3.53 4.24
N TYR A 111 -13.91 -4.12 4.62
CA TYR A 111 -12.81 -3.44 5.31
C TYR A 111 -11.46 -3.91 4.80
N ASP A 112 -10.44 -3.12 5.11
CA ASP A 112 -9.04 -3.50 5.04
C ASP A 112 -8.33 -3.23 6.38
N LEU A 113 -7.13 -3.77 6.53
CA LEU A 113 -6.28 -3.54 7.69
C LEU A 113 -5.12 -2.62 7.31
N ARG A 114 -4.92 -1.57 8.09
CA ARG A 114 -3.70 -0.75 8.06
C ARG A 114 -2.82 -1.16 9.23
N LEU A 115 -1.67 -1.77 8.92
CA LEU A 115 -0.64 -2.14 9.88
C LEU A 115 0.52 -1.14 9.78
N LEU A 116 0.67 -0.30 10.79
CA LEU A 116 1.75 0.68 10.88
C LEU A 116 2.93 0.03 11.61
N VAL A 117 3.99 -0.22 10.86
CA VAL A 117 5.28 -0.72 11.37
C VAL A 117 6.18 0.46 11.70
N ILE A 118 6.82 0.47 12.87
CA ILE A 118 7.84 1.44 13.30
C ILE A 118 8.95 0.66 14.03
N GLY A 119 10.05 0.38 13.34
CA GLY A 119 11.08 -0.51 13.87
C GLY A 119 10.53 -1.91 14.18
N ASP A 120 10.50 -2.27 15.47
CA ASP A 120 9.94 -3.52 16.01
C ASP A 120 8.50 -3.36 16.55
N ALA A 121 7.95 -2.14 16.54
CA ALA A 121 6.58 -1.88 16.99
C ALA A 121 5.58 -2.01 15.83
N LEU A 122 4.36 -2.47 16.16
CA LEU A 122 3.24 -2.60 15.23
C LEU A 122 1.98 -2.00 15.83
N PHE A 123 1.26 -1.23 15.04
CA PHE A 123 -0.05 -0.66 15.37
C PHE A 123 -1.02 -1.02 14.26
N CYS A 124 -2.18 -1.58 14.60
CA CYS A 124 -3.15 -2.03 13.59
C CYS A 124 -4.50 -1.37 13.79
N VAL A 125 -5.07 -0.92 12.69
CA VAL A 125 -6.46 -0.44 12.62
C VAL A 125 -7.17 -1.11 11.46
N GLN A 126 -8.44 -1.41 11.67
CA GLN A 126 -9.37 -1.76 10.63
C GLN A 126 -9.96 -0.48 10.03
N ARG A 127 -9.96 -0.40 8.70
CA ARG A 127 -10.56 0.73 7.98
C ARG A 127 -11.79 0.27 7.23
N MET A 128 -12.91 0.92 7.47
CA MET A 128 -14.20 0.65 6.83
C MET A 128 -14.57 1.78 5.90
N GLY A 129 -15.05 1.45 4.70
CA GLY A 129 -15.60 2.43 3.77
C GLY A 129 -16.95 2.98 4.27
N ASN A 130 -17.25 4.23 3.97
CA ASN A 130 -18.56 4.82 4.26
C ASN A 130 -19.51 4.62 3.06
N GLY A 131 -20.04 3.39 2.92
CA GLY A 131 -20.91 3.04 1.79
C GLY A 131 -20.20 2.89 0.44
N ASP A 132 -18.88 2.94 0.40
CA ASP A 132 -18.01 2.75 -0.77
C ASP A 132 -17.17 1.46 -0.55
N TRP A 133 -16.83 0.79 -1.64
CA TRP A 133 -15.88 -0.33 -1.63
C TRP A 133 -14.44 0.11 -1.25
N ARG A 134 -14.16 1.41 -1.34
CA ARG A 134 -12.88 2.01 -0.93
C ARG A 134 -12.88 2.31 0.56
N THR A 135 -11.85 1.88 1.25
CA THR A 135 -11.70 1.95 2.71
C THR A 135 -10.84 3.13 3.19
N ASN A 136 -10.32 3.94 2.25
CA ASN A 136 -9.41 5.04 2.56
C ASN A 136 -10.04 6.09 3.49
N VAL A 137 -9.41 6.34 4.64
CA VAL A 137 -9.85 7.34 5.63
C VAL A 137 -9.91 8.74 5.04
N ALA A 138 -9.01 9.11 4.12
CA ALA A 138 -9.03 10.39 3.41
C ALA A 138 -10.32 10.63 2.59
N ARG A 139 -11.13 9.59 2.37
CA ARG A 139 -12.44 9.64 1.70
C ARG A 139 -13.63 9.47 2.64
N GLY A 140 -13.43 9.65 3.94
CA GLY A 140 -14.47 9.51 4.95
C GLY A 140 -14.61 8.10 5.52
N GLY A 141 -13.68 7.19 5.22
CA GLY A 141 -13.61 5.89 5.88
C GLY A 141 -13.31 6.06 7.38
N GLN A 142 -13.82 5.13 8.18
CA GLN A 142 -13.59 5.10 9.62
C GLN A 142 -12.47 4.12 9.95
N ALA A 143 -11.60 4.51 10.88
CA ALA A 143 -10.58 3.64 11.45
C ALA A 143 -10.97 3.27 12.88
N GLN A 144 -10.87 1.99 13.21
CA GLN A 144 -11.08 1.49 14.58
C GLN A 144 -9.93 0.56 14.98
N ALA A 145 -9.68 0.46 16.28
CA ALA A 145 -8.67 -0.44 16.83
C ALA A 145 -8.94 -1.88 16.37
N PHE A 146 -7.87 -2.58 16.00
CA PHE A 146 -7.95 -3.98 15.59
C PHE A 146 -6.72 -4.73 16.11
N GLU A 147 -6.94 -5.92 16.69
CA GLU A 147 -5.87 -6.81 17.13
C GLU A 147 -5.50 -7.75 15.99
N PRO A 148 -4.31 -7.58 15.36
CA PRO A 148 -3.93 -8.42 14.24
C PRO A 148 -3.55 -9.83 14.72
N THR A 149 -3.80 -10.82 13.88
CA THR A 149 -3.31 -12.18 14.14
C THR A 149 -1.79 -12.24 14.08
N PHE A 150 -1.20 -13.31 14.60
CA PHE A 150 0.24 -13.55 14.47
C PHE A 150 0.68 -13.56 13.00
N GLU A 151 -0.10 -14.20 12.13
CA GLU A 151 0.19 -14.27 10.68
C GLU A 151 0.17 -12.88 10.03
N GLN A 152 -0.86 -12.07 10.29
CA GLN A 152 -0.95 -10.70 9.80
C GLN A 152 0.21 -9.83 10.26
N THR A 153 0.63 -10.00 11.53
CA THR A 153 1.80 -9.35 12.09
C THR A 153 3.08 -9.74 11.33
N GLN A 154 3.28 -11.04 11.06
CA GLN A 154 4.44 -11.52 10.29
C GLN A 154 4.42 -11.01 8.85
N ILE A 155 3.26 -10.97 8.20
CA ILE A 155 3.09 -10.41 6.85
C ILE A 155 3.52 -8.94 6.84
N ALA A 156 3.05 -8.14 7.81
CA ALA A 156 3.37 -6.71 7.87
C ALA A 156 4.88 -6.45 8.02
N PHE A 157 5.54 -7.12 8.97
CA PHE A 157 6.99 -6.98 9.15
C PHE A 157 7.78 -7.49 7.93
N LYS A 158 7.35 -8.59 7.33
CA LYS A 158 7.99 -9.15 6.13
C LYS A 158 7.84 -8.20 4.93
N ALA A 159 6.66 -7.62 4.73
CA ALA A 159 6.39 -6.66 3.67
C ALA A 159 7.20 -5.36 3.84
N ALA A 160 7.26 -4.81 5.06
CA ALA A 160 8.09 -3.64 5.36
C ALA A 160 9.58 -3.91 5.09
N ARG A 161 10.10 -5.05 5.56
CA ARG A 161 11.50 -5.47 5.30
C ARG A 161 11.79 -5.69 3.82
N ALA A 162 10.84 -6.25 3.05
CA ALA A 162 11.00 -6.49 1.63
C ALA A 162 11.32 -5.20 0.86
N VAL A 163 10.69 -4.09 1.20
CA VAL A 163 10.96 -2.78 0.60
C VAL A 163 12.07 -1.99 1.31
N GLY A 164 12.69 -2.56 2.35
CA GLY A 164 13.73 -1.91 3.15
C GLY A 164 13.21 -0.77 4.03
N ALA A 165 11.94 -0.82 4.44
CA ALA A 165 11.34 0.21 5.26
C ALA A 165 11.52 -0.08 6.75
N TRP A 166 12.05 0.89 7.49
CA TRP A 166 12.04 0.92 8.93
C TRP A 166 10.67 1.39 9.48
N MET A 167 10.03 2.31 8.74
CA MET A 167 8.67 2.74 9.01
C MET A 167 7.80 2.52 7.76
N ALA A 168 6.69 1.82 7.89
CA ALA A 168 5.77 1.58 6.78
C ALA A 168 4.32 1.42 7.23
N GLY A 169 3.40 1.85 6.40
CA GLY A 169 2.00 1.46 6.48
C GLY A 169 1.75 0.32 5.49
N VAL A 170 1.49 -0.88 6.00
CA VAL A 170 1.16 -2.06 5.20
C VAL A 170 -0.35 -2.20 5.16
N ASP A 171 -0.93 -2.25 3.96
CA ASP A 171 -2.36 -2.45 3.77
C ASP A 171 -2.62 -3.91 3.40
N LEU A 172 -3.43 -4.60 4.21
CA LEU A 172 -3.87 -5.95 3.96
C LEU A 172 -5.36 -5.97 3.64
N ILE A 173 -5.73 -6.81 2.68
CA ILE A 173 -7.12 -7.14 2.38
C ILE A 173 -7.29 -8.65 2.42
N SER A 174 -8.34 -9.12 3.08
CA SER A 174 -8.66 -10.55 3.12
C SER A 174 -9.62 -10.88 1.98
N ASP A 175 -9.33 -11.95 1.24
CA ASP A 175 -10.24 -12.46 0.22
C ASP A 175 -11.40 -13.27 0.85
N ALA A 176 -12.32 -13.75 0.03
CA ALA A 176 -13.49 -14.53 0.47
C ALA A 176 -13.11 -15.86 1.17
N SER A 177 -11.89 -16.36 0.98
CA SER A 177 -11.38 -17.55 1.69
C SER A 177 -10.74 -17.23 3.04
N GLY A 178 -10.62 -15.93 3.38
CA GLY A 178 -9.93 -15.44 4.57
C GLY A 178 -8.43 -15.33 4.41
N ARG A 179 -7.88 -15.45 3.19
CA ARG A 179 -6.46 -15.27 2.93
C ARG A 179 -6.12 -13.79 2.83
N ASP A 180 -5.11 -13.37 3.58
CA ASP A 180 -4.61 -12.00 3.55
C ASP A 180 -3.67 -11.74 2.36
N LEU A 181 -3.92 -10.64 1.65
CA LEU A 181 -3.17 -10.18 0.50
C LEU A 181 -2.60 -8.79 0.80
N VAL A 182 -1.33 -8.55 0.48
CA VAL A 182 -0.73 -7.22 0.60
C VAL A 182 -1.20 -6.34 -0.56
N LEU A 183 -1.97 -5.30 -0.25
CA LEU A 183 -2.47 -4.33 -1.23
C LEU A 183 -1.45 -3.23 -1.56
N GLU A 184 -0.74 -2.76 -0.54
CA GLU A 184 0.18 -1.63 -0.65
C GLU A 184 1.16 -1.64 0.53
N VAL A 185 2.39 -1.13 0.29
CA VAL A 185 3.34 -0.78 1.34
C VAL A 185 3.73 0.68 1.13
N ASN A 186 3.35 1.53 2.07
CA ASN A 186 3.61 2.96 2.02
C ASN A 186 4.75 3.34 2.97
N ALA A 187 5.86 3.84 2.44
CA ALA A 187 7.05 4.23 3.22
C ALA A 187 6.95 5.64 3.84
N VAL A 188 5.88 6.39 3.60
CA VAL A 188 5.59 7.68 4.24
C VAL A 188 4.13 7.66 4.73
N PRO A 189 3.80 6.74 5.67
CA PRO A 189 2.43 6.54 6.07
C PRO A 189 1.91 7.71 6.91
N GLY A 190 0.69 8.16 6.62
CA GLY A 190 -0.06 8.98 7.57
C GLY A 190 -0.51 8.11 8.75
N TRP A 191 -0.31 8.58 9.97
CA TRP A 191 -0.64 7.84 11.20
C TRP A 191 -1.71 8.49 12.08
N LYS A 192 -2.23 9.67 11.72
CA LYS A 192 -3.20 10.40 12.55
C LYS A 192 -4.43 9.56 12.90
N ALA A 193 -5.03 8.89 11.92
CA ALA A 193 -6.20 8.05 12.15
C ALA A 193 -5.87 6.84 13.05
N THR A 194 -4.69 6.25 12.88
CA THR A 194 -4.20 5.15 13.73
C THR A 194 -3.99 5.64 15.16
N ALA A 195 -3.34 6.79 15.34
CA ALA A 195 -3.13 7.41 16.65
C ALA A 195 -4.45 7.67 17.39
N GLN A 196 -5.45 8.22 16.68
CA GLN A 196 -6.77 8.49 17.25
C GLN A 196 -7.53 7.21 17.59
N ALA A 197 -7.52 6.20 16.71
CA ALA A 197 -8.26 4.97 16.92
C ALA A 197 -7.70 4.11 18.06
N LEU A 198 -6.39 4.21 18.32
CA LEU A 198 -5.70 3.43 19.35
C LEU A 198 -5.43 4.23 20.64
N ASP A 199 -5.72 5.52 20.66
CA ASP A 199 -5.37 6.45 21.73
C ASP A 199 -3.87 6.40 22.09
N VAL A 200 -3.00 6.40 21.05
CA VAL A 200 -1.54 6.28 21.19
C VAL A 200 -0.85 7.49 20.56
N ASP A 201 0.12 8.07 21.26
CA ASP A 201 1.02 9.09 20.70
C ASP A 201 2.08 8.43 19.80
N ILE A 202 1.70 8.22 18.53
CA ILE A 202 2.60 7.61 17.52
C ILE A 202 3.85 8.48 17.29
N ALA A 203 3.74 9.81 17.40
CA ALA A 203 4.89 10.69 17.22
C ALA A 203 5.93 10.47 18.32
N ARG A 204 5.49 10.31 19.56
CA ARG A 204 6.36 9.98 20.69
C ARG A 204 7.02 8.62 20.49
N VAL A 205 6.26 7.58 20.14
CA VAL A 205 6.81 6.24 19.86
C VAL A 205 7.87 6.31 18.75
N LEU A 206 7.58 7.02 17.67
CA LEU A 206 8.52 7.21 16.56
C LEU A 206 9.84 7.84 17.04
N LEU A 207 9.78 8.92 17.82
CA LEU A 207 10.96 9.60 18.34
C LEU A 207 11.76 8.72 19.31
N GLU A 208 11.09 8.04 20.24
CA GLU A 208 11.73 7.11 21.18
C GLU A 208 12.46 5.97 20.43
N LYS A 209 11.80 5.37 19.43
CA LYS A 209 12.41 4.32 18.60
C LYS A 209 13.59 4.85 17.79
N LEU A 210 13.50 6.04 17.20
CA LEU A 210 14.60 6.65 16.45
C LEU A 210 15.84 6.92 17.32
N LEU A 211 15.65 7.27 18.59
CA LEU A 211 16.73 7.56 19.51
C LEU A 211 17.44 6.30 20.01
N PHE A 212 16.70 5.21 20.23
CA PHE A 212 17.19 4.02 20.94
C PHE A 212 17.32 2.77 20.06
N ASP A 213 16.94 2.83 18.75
CA ASP A 213 17.05 1.66 17.87
C ASP A 213 18.51 1.37 17.50
N PRO A 214 19.07 0.21 17.92
CA PRO A 214 20.44 -0.15 17.62
C PRO A 214 20.70 -0.37 16.12
N ILE A 215 19.69 -0.76 15.35
CA ILE A 215 19.82 -1.02 13.90
C ILE A 215 20.10 0.28 13.14
N LEU A 216 19.53 1.39 13.58
CA LEU A 216 19.76 2.70 12.99
C LEU A 216 21.12 3.32 13.39
N ASN A 217 21.80 2.73 14.37
CA ASN A 217 23.12 3.18 14.84
C ASN A 217 24.27 2.56 14.05
N LEU A 218 24.02 1.56 13.20
CA LEU A 218 25.03 0.78 12.47
C LEU A 218 25.10 1.10 10.96
N SER A 219 24.35 2.10 10.47
CA SER A 219 24.27 2.42 9.03
C SER A 219 24.79 3.81 8.65
#